data_fbb61109277b17fe928a5bf82ac5cb36
#
_entry.id   fbb61109277b17fe928a5bf82ac5cb36
#
_cell.length_a   1.000
_cell.length_b   1.000
_cell.length_c   1.000
_cell.angle_alpha   90.00
_cell.angle_beta   90.00
_cell.angle_gamma   90.00
#
_symmetry.space_group_name_H-M   'P 1'
#
loop_
_entity.id
_entity.type
_entity.pdbx_description
1 polymer ?
#
loop_
_entity_poly.entity_id
_entity_poly.type
_entity_poly.pdbx_seq_one_letter_code
_entity_poly.pdbx_strand_id
1 'polypeptide(L)'
;NRMKTETRAICPPEHVWAIMQEPYEKGFSDWMVEGHDCFARVLTHHVPSNDPKYTASHPAIPWHVNRTFDQLTVCPVPEKTRGLSWVIGDAMDLPGHIRRWSFLEFIRKAGLPIDVYGKKIQYIEDKWDGLAPYRYSLAVENNSGPDCWTEKLADCFLAWTLPFYYGCTNLENYFPKESFVRIDITRHGESLEKIRTIMAGEAWEKRISALREARDLVLHRYQIFPHLSRLIAAQPEESMKKADLTIPPYRRSARAFWNRTGYKLKKKFGMLEPRR
;
A
#
# COMPACT_ATOMS: atom_id res chain seq x y z
N ASN A 1 -8.42 9.12 -0.12
CA ASN A 1 -9.29 10.18 -0.68
C ASN A 1 -9.48 11.30 0.33
N ARG A 2 -9.25 12.56 -0.11
CA ARG A 2 -9.54 13.74 0.70
C ARG A 2 -11.05 13.87 0.91
N MET A 3 -11.49 14.40 2.04
CA MET A 3 -12.89 14.73 2.26
C MET A 3 -13.35 15.81 1.26
N LYS A 4 -14.37 15.49 0.49
CA LYS A 4 -14.92 16.39 -0.55
C LYS A 4 -16.19 17.10 -0.11
N THR A 5 -16.89 16.53 0.85
CA THR A 5 -18.19 16.99 1.36
C THR A 5 -18.14 17.15 2.87
N GLU A 6 -18.97 18.02 3.40
CA GLU A 6 -19.22 18.12 4.84
C GLU A 6 -19.83 16.82 5.36
N THR A 7 -19.39 16.38 6.51
CA THR A 7 -19.95 15.22 7.22
C THR A 7 -20.35 15.63 8.63
N ARG A 8 -21.54 15.22 9.08
CA ARG A 8 -22.04 15.46 10.44
C ARG A 8 -22.11 14.15 11.20
N ALA A 9 -21.78 14.20 12.48
CA ALA A 9 -21.83 13.05 13.38
C ALA A 9 -22.20 13.50 14.80
N ILE A 10 -22.92 12.65 15.53
CA ILE A 10 -23.18 12.82 16.96
C ILE A 10 -22.38 11.77 17.70
N CYS A 11 -21.20 12.14 18.15
CA CYS A 11 -20.29 11.26 18.88
C CYS A 11 -19.38 12.09 19.80
N PRO A 12 -18.64 11.45 20.71
CA PRO A 12 -17.56 12.13 21.41
C PRO A 12 -16.51 12.65 20.42
N PRO A 13 -16.00 13.90 20.56
CA PRO A 13 -14.96 14.44 19.67
C PRO A 13 -13.71 13.57 19.60
N GLU A 14 -13.35 12.90 20.69
CA GLU A 14 -12.22 11.99 20.83
C GLU A 14 -12.34 10.74 19.93
N HIS A 15 -13.54 10.43 19.48
CA HIS A 15 -13.80 9.28 18.57
C HIS A 15 -13.75 9.66 17.08
N VAL A 16 -13.42 10.90 16.75
CA VAL A 16 -13.29 11.34 15.37
C VAL A 16 -11.85 11.13 14.92
N TRP A 17 -11.62 10.06 14.17
CA TRP A 17 -10.30 9.68 13.71
C TRP A 17 -10.19 9.73 12.18
N ALA A 18 -8.98 9.97 11.68
CA ALA A 18 -8.66 9.87 10.27
C ALA A 18 -7.61 8.78 10.02
N ILE A 19 -7.73 8.08 8.90
CA ILE A 19 -6.72 7.15 8.39
C ILE A 19 -6.24 7.66 7.05
N MET A 20 -4.92 7.87 6.92
CA MET A 20 -4.31 8.33 5.69
C MET A 20 -3.90 7.14 4.83
N GLN A 21 -4.57 6.98 3.68
CA GLN A 21 -4.45 5.79 2.82
C GLN A 21 -3.64 6.01 1.55
N GLU A 22 -3.35 7.26 1.19
CA GLU A 22 -2.59 7.59 -0.02
C GLU A 22 -1.12 7.87 0.29
N PRO A 23 -0.20 7.69 -0.66
CA PRO A 23 1.18 8.11 -0.46
C PRO A 23 1.28 9.64 -0.38
N TYR A 24 2.14 10.12 0.53
CA TYR A 24 2.44 11.55 0.57
C TYR A 24 3.37 11.95 -0.57
N GLU A 25 2.90 12.90 -1.37
CA GLU A 25 3.71 13.59 -2.37
C GLU A 25 3.37 15.07 -2.34
N LYS A 26 4.38 15.90 -2.06
CA LYS A 26 4.23 17.36 -1.94
C LYS A 26 3.63 17.96 -3.21
N GLY A 27 2.56 18.71 -3.05
CA GLY A 27 1.82 19.32 -4.15
C GLY A 27 0.81 18.40 -4.81
N PHE A 28 0.84 17.10 -4.50
CA PHE A 28 -0.16 16.13 -4.97
C PHE A 28 -1.15 15.78 -3.86
N SER A 29 -0.66 15.39 -2.69
CA SER A 29 -1.44 14.90 -1.56
C SER A 29 -1.16 15.69 -0.26
N ASP A 30 -1.07 17.03 -0.32
CA ASP A 30 -0.80 17.89 0.85
C ASP A 30 -1.83 17.72 1.99
N TRP A 31 -3.05 17.26 1.68
CA TRP A 31 -4.08 16.90 2.66
C TRP A 31 -3.68 15.73 3.58
N MET A 32 -2.58 15.06 3.30
CA MET A 32 -1.98 14.06 4.20
C MET A 32 -1.26 14.68 5.40
N VAL A 33 -0.97 15.98 5.36
CA VAL A 33 -0.16 16.69 6.35
C VAL A 33 -0.80 17.99 6.87
N GLU A 34 -2.03 18.32 6.43
CA GLU A 34 -2.74 19.52 6.85
C GLU A 34 -4.27 19.33 6.85
N GLY A 35 -5.00 20.23 7.53
CA GLY A 35 -6.47 20.20 7.60
C GLY A 35 -7.01 19.14 8.54
N HIS A 36 -6.29 18.85 9.61
CA HIS A 36 -6.58 17.77 10.55
C HIS A 36 -7.14 18.28 11.90
N ASP A 37 -7.58 19.54 11.98
CA ASP A 37 -7.98 20.18 13.25
C ASP A 37 -9.23 19.52 13.87
N CYS A 38 -10.10 18.95 13.04
CA CYS A 38 -11.31 18.27 13.48
C CYS A 38 -11.11 16.80 13.90
N PHE A 39 -9.91 16.25 13.77
CA PHE A 39 -9.61 14.87 14.15
C PHE A 39 -8.85 14.82 15.47
N ALA A 40 -9.34 14.01 16.40
CA ALA A 40 -8.64 13.72 17.65
C ALA A 40 -7.42 12.82 17.43
N ARG A 41 -7.48 11.95 16.41
CA ARG A 41 -6.37 11.06 16.04
C ARG A 41 -6.25 10.93 14.53
N VAL A 42 -5.02 10.91 14.06
CA VAL A 42 -4.68 10.73 12.64
C VAL A 42 -3.69 9.57 12.52
N LEU A 43 -4.16 8.46 11.95
CA LEU A 43 -3.33 7.30 11.66
C LEU A 43 -2.68 7.51 10.29
N THR A 44 -1.35 7.52 10.25
CA THR A 44 -0.62 7.87 9.03
C THR A 44 0.75 7.20 8.97
N HIS A 45 1.19 6.83 7.78
CA HIS A 45 2.56 6.39 7.51
C HIS A 45 3.52 7.56 7.25
N HIS A 46 3.01 8.79 7.23
CA HIS A 46 3.80 10.01 7.07
C HIS A 46 3.44 11.01 8.18
N VAL A 47 4.09 10.88 9.33
CA VAL A 47 3.85 11.72 10.52
C VAL A 47 4.39 13.13 10.24
N PRO A 48 3.51 14.17 10.16
CA PRO A 48 3.93 15.50 9.74
C PRO A 48 4.55 16.33 10.86
N SER A 49 4.34 15.98 12.12
CA SER A 49 4.80 16.71 13.29
C SER A 49 4.81 15.84 14.55
N ASN A 50 5.35 16.35 15.65
CA ASN A 50 5.35 15.68 16.96
C ASN A 50 4.04 15.86 17.75
N ASP A 51 2.98 16.37 17.15
CA ASP A 51 1.66 16.47 17.79
C ASP A 51 1.16 15.04 18.11
N PRO A 52 0.78 14.75 19.37
CA PRO A 52 0.39 13.41 19.82
C PRO A 52 -0.85 12.84 19.13
N LYS A 53 -1.64 13.67 18.43
CA LYS A 53 -2.73 13.16 17.60
C LYS A 53 -2.27 12.32 16.41
N TYR A 54 -1.03 12.48 15.93
CA TYR A 54 -0.49 11.67 14.85
C TYR A 54 0.09 10.37 15.37
N THR A 55 -0.40 9.26 14.85
CA THR A 55 0.07 7.92 15.20
C THR A 55 0.61 7.24 13.95
N ALA A 56 1.85 6.77 13.99
CA ALA A 56 2.42 5.98 12.91
C ALA A 56 1.61 4.70 12.69
N SER A 57 1.16 4.48 11.46
CA SER A 57 0.31 3.35 11.08
C SER A 57 0.43 3.08 9.59
N HIS A 58 0.31 1.81 9.23
CA HIS A 58 0.10 1.44 7.84
C HIS A 58 -1.26 1.97 7.32
N PRO A 59 -1.44 2.14 6.01
CA PRO A 59 -2.64 2.72 5.42
C PRO A 59 -3.93 1.92 5.63
N ALA A 60 -3.86 0.68 6.09
CA ALA A 60 -5.00 -0.22 6.31
C ALA A 60 -5.95 -0.29 5.09
N ILE A 61 -5.38 -0.32 3.88
CA ILE A 61 -6.14 -0.41 2.64
C ILE A 61 -6.77 -1.82 2.55
N PRO A 62 -8.06 -1.93 2.25
CA PRO A 62 -8.69 -3.22 1.96
C PRO A 62 -7.98 -3.93 0.81
N TRP A 63 -7.97 -5.26 0.85
CA TRP A 63 -7.47 -6.06 -0.27
C TRP A 63 -8.31 -5.85 -1.54
N HIS A 64 -7.71 -6.11 -2.69
CA HIS A 64 -8.33 -5.92 -3.99
C HIS A 64 -8.60 -7.23 -4.76
N VAL A 65 -8.31 -8.37 -4.17
CA VAL A 65 -8.76 -9.66 -4.69
C VAL A 65 -10.27 -9.80 -4.41
N ASN A 66 -11.02 -10.28 -5.40
CA ASN A 66 -12.48 -10.42 -5.30
C ASN A 66 -12.85 -11.68 -4.49
N ARG A 67 -12.50 -11.68 -3.22
CA ARG A 67 -12.78 -12.74 -2.26
C ARG A 67 -13.22 -12.13 -0.94
N THR A 68 -14.23 -12.73 -0.31
CA THR A 68 -14.68 -12.37 1.03
C THR A 68 -13.70 -12.89 2.08
N PHE A 69 -13.81 -12.36 3.30
CA PHE A 69 -13.04 -12.86 4.44
C PHE A 69 -13.26 -14.37 4.66
N ASP A 70 -14.53 -14.83 4.65
CA ASP A 70 -14.85 -16.24 4.87
C ASP A 70 -14.27 -17.14 3.78
N GLN A 71 -14.34 -16.72 2.51
CA GLN A 71 -13.71 -17.43 1.40
C GLN A 71 -12.19 -17.52 1.56
N LEU A 72 -11.55 -16.42 1.93
CA LEU A 72 -10.11 -16.40 2.14
C LEU A 72 -9.71 -17.27 3.34
N THR A 73 -10.44 -17.24 4.45
CA THR A 73 -10.10 -17.99 5.67
C THR A 73 -10.01 -19.50 5.42
N VAL A 74 -10.90 -20.04 4.59
CA VAL A 74 -10.95 -21.48 4.27
C VAL A 74 -10.22 -21.85 2.97
N CYS A 75 -9.67 -20.87 2.26
CA CYS A 75 -9.01 -21.08 0.98
C CYS A 75 -7.73 -21.93 1.15
N PRO A 76 -7.65 -23.11 0.51
CA PRO A 76 -6.41 -23.88 0.50
C PRO A 76 -5.33 -23.16 -0.30
N VAL A 77 -4.09 -23.65 -0.20
CA VAL A 77 -3.01 -23.18 -1.06
C VAL A 77 -3.37 -23.46 -2.52
N PRO A 78 -3.49 -22.43 -3.39
CA PRO A 78 -3.78 -22.65 -4.80
C PRO A 78 -2.65 -23.40 -5.51
N GLU A 79 -3.00 -24.15 -6.53
CA GLU A 79 -2.00 -24.77 -7.40
C GLU A 79 -1.16 -23.68 -8.09
N LYS A 80 0.16 -23.81 -8.05
CA LYS A 80 1.11 -22.88 -8.62
C LYS A 80 1.65 -23.40 -9.95
N THR A 81 0.99 -23.03 -11.03
CA THR A 81 1.33 -23.48 -12.40
C THR A 81 2.24 -22.51 -13.16
N ARG A 82 2.44 -21.30 -12.63
CA ARG A 82 3.17 -20.22 -13.31
C ARG A 82 4.29 -19.63 -12.44
N GLY A 83 5.27 -18.99 -13.07
CA GLY A 83 6.45 -18.42 -12.40
C GLY A 83 6.17 -17.06 -11.77
N LEU A 84 6.27 -16.00 -12.55
CA LEU A 84 6.25 -14.61 -12.09
C LEU A 84 5.15 -13.81 -12.75
N SER A 85 4.42 -13.03 -11.94
CA SER A 85 3.46 -12.05 -12.42
C SER A 85 3.74 -10.64 -11.91
N TRP A 86 3.10 -9.67 -12.52
CA TRP A 86 2.96 -8.31 -11.99
C TRP A 86 1.60 -7.72 -12.38
N VAL A 87 0.80 -7.35 -11.39
CA VAL A 87 -0.43 -6.58 -11.61
C VAL A 87 -0.08 -5.10 -11.40
N ILE A 88 0.00 -4.32 -12.49
CA ILE A 88 0.45 -2.93 -12.48
C ILE A 88 -0.65 -1.96 -12.93
N GLY A 89 -0.83 -0.86 -12.20
CA GLY A 89 -1.72 0.22 -12.60
C GLY A 89 -1.09 1.09 -13.71
N ASP A 90 -1.94 1.70 -14.54
CA ASP A 90 -1.57 2.52 -15.69
C ASP A 90 -1.33 4.01 -15.37
N ALA A 91 -1.47 4.41 -14.12
CA ALA A 91 -1.24 5.79 -13.69
C ALA A 91 0.22 6.22 -13.86
N MET A 92 0.42 7.48 -14.31
CA MET A 92 1.73 8.11 -14.54
C MET A 92 1.82 9.48 -13.83
N ASP A 93 1.04 9.65 -12.75
CA ASP A 93 0.89 10.94 -12.07
C ASP A 93 1.96 11.19 -11.00
N LEU A 94 2.59 10.16 -10.50
CA LEU A 94 3.56 10.23 -9.41
C LEU A 94 4.95 9.74 -9.86
N PRO A 95 6.03 10.23 -9.23
CA PRO A 95 7.38 9.72 -9.50
C PRO A 95 7.49 8.20 -9.36
N GLY A 96 6.80 7.63 -8.36
CA GLY A 96 6.75 6.18 -8.16
C GLY A 96 6.07 5.42 -9.29
N HIS A 97 5.08 6.01 -9.95
CA HIS A 97 4.47 5.40 -11.14
C HIS A 97 5.49 5.30 -12.28
N ILE A 98 6.25 6.38 -12.52
CA ILE A 98 7.28 6.43 -13.56
C ILE A 98 8.36 5.39 -13.29
N ARG A 99 8.86 5.30 -12.04
CA ARG A 99 9.85 4.29 -11.64
C ARG A 99 9.39 2.85 -11.90
N ARG A 100 8.12 2.53 -11.59
CA ARG A 100 7.56 1.19 -11.84
C ARG A 100 7.56 0.85 -13.33
N TRP A 101 7.14 1.77 -14.18
CA TRP A 101 7.15 1.57 -15.63
C TRP A 101 8.57 1.45 -16.19
N SER A 102 9.51 2.27 -15.73
CA SER A 102 10.92 2.18 -16.11
C SER A 102 11.51 0.82 -15.75
N PHE A 103 11.22 0.31 -14.53
CA PHE A 103 11.66 -1.02 -14.13
C PHE A 103 11.02 -2.14 -14.97
N LEU A 104 9.73 -2.03 -15.28
CA LEU A 104 9.03 -2.99 -16.16
C LEU A 104 9.68 -3.05 -17.55
N GLU A 105 9.94 -1.91 -18.16
CA GLU A 105 10.61 -1.84 -19.45
C GLU A 105 11.99 -2.48 -19.40
N PHE A 106 12.76 -2.22 -18.34
CA PHE A 106 14.09 -2.80 -18.16
C PHE A 106 14.04 -4.32 -18.07
N ILE A 107 13.19 -4.90 -17.21
CA ILE A 107 13.13 -6.35 -17.03
C ILE A 107 12.59 -7.07 -18.27
N ARG A 108 11.69 -6.45 -19.03
CA ARG A 108 11.22 -6.97 -20.33
C ARG A 108 12.33 -6.99 -21.37
N LYS A 109 13.09 -5.90 -21.51
CA LYS A 109 14.25 -5.82 -22.41
C LYS A 109 15.33 -6.84 -22.05
N ALA A 110 15.49 -7.14 -20.77
CA ALA A 110 16.41 -8.15 -20.26
C ALA A 110 15.91 -9.60 -20.43
N GLY A 111 14.71 -9.80 -21.03
CA GLY A 111 14.14 -11.13 -21.29
C GLY A 111 13.69 -11.89 -20.04
N LEU A 112 13.35 -11.19 -18.93
CA LEU A 112 12.79 -11.86 -17.77
C LEU A 112 11.40 -12.42 -18.13
N PRO A 113 11.13 -13.73 -17.95
CA PRO A 113 9.82 -14.31 -18.19
C PRO A 113 8.84 -13.82 -17.11
N ILE A 114 7.91 -12.95 -17.49
CA ILE A 114 6.94 -12.34 -16.60
C ILE A 114 5.60 -12.10 -17.31
N ASP A 115 4.52 -12.51 -16.69
CA ASP A 115 3.17 -12.15 -17.11
C ASP A 115 2.76 -10.83 -16.44
N VAL A 116 2.36 -9.85 -17.24
CA VAL A 116 2.02 -8.52 -16.74
C VAL A 116 0.57 -8.18 -17.04
N TYR A 117 -0.17 -7.87 -15.98
CA TYR A 117 -1.58 -7.51 -16.03
C TYR A 117 -1.81 -6.05 -15.70
N GLY A 118 -2.81 -5.47 -16.32
CA GLY A 118 -3.23 -4.08 -16.11
C GLY A 118 -4.11 -3.58 -17.24
N LYS A 119 -4.86 -2.50 -17.01
CA LYS A 119 -5.87 -1.99 -17.95
C LYS A 119 -5.33 -1.71 -19.35
N LYS A 120 -4.07 -1.29 -19.48
CA LYS A 120 -3.43 -0.94 -20.75
C LYS A 120 -2.48 -2.03 -21.30
N ILE A 121 -2.41 -3.18 -20.65
CA ILE A 121 -1.53 -4.29 -21.06
C ILE A 121 -2.42 -5.50 -21.36
N GLN A 122 -2.68 -6.28 -20.34
CA GLN A 122 -3.58 -7.42 -20.37
C GLN A 122 -4.57 -7.27 -19.22
N TYR A 123 -5.82 -7.00 -19.55
CA TYR A 123 -6.86 -6.82 -18.55
C TYR A 123 -7.20 -8.16 -17.88
N ILE A 124 -7.41 -8.12 -16.57
CA ILE A 124 -8.02 -9.19 -15.79
C ILE A 124 -9.14 -8.58 -14.95
N GLU A 125 -10.24 -9.28 -14.81
CA GLU A 125 -11.38 -8.84 -14.03
C GLU A 125 -11.11 -8.97 -12.53
N ASP A 126 -10.56 -10.09 -12.12
CA ASP A 126 -10.17 -10.36 -10.74
C ASP A 126 -8.63 -10.38 -10.61
N LYS A 127 -8.10 -9.58 -9.71
CA LYS A 127 -6.66 -9.57 -9.38
C LYS A 127 -6.17 -10.93 -8.88
N TRP A 128 -7.05 -11.74 -8.33
CA TRP A 128 -6.78 -13.12 -7.93
C TRP A 128 -6.17 -13.94 -9.07
N ASP A 129 -6.68 -13.81 -10.28
CA ASP A 129 -6.24 -14.59 -11.46
C ASP A 129 -4.80 -14.22 -11.89
N GLY A 130 -4.38 -13.00 -11.57
CA GLY A 130 -3.00 -12.54 -11.77
C GLY A 130 -2.04 -12.91 -10.63
N LEU A 131 -2.52 -13.55 -9.57
CA LEU A 131 -1.72 -13.88 -8.38
C LEU A 131 -1.79 -15.36 -8.02
N ALA A 132 -2.98 -15.93 -7.87
CA ALA A 132 -3.16 -17.26 -7.32
C ALA A 132 -2.41 -18.39 -8.07
N PRO A 133 -2.35 -18.42 -9.41
CA PRO A 133 -1.60 -19.45 -10.14
C PRO A 133 -0.07 -19.23 -10.14
N TYR A 134 0.44 -18.11 -9.58
CA TYR A 134 1.85 -17.74 -9.64
C TYR A 134 2.59 -18.04 -8.34
N ARG A 135 3.81 -18.62 -8.44
CA ARG A 135 4.72 -18.75 -7.31
C ARG A 135 5.18 -17.39 -6.80
N TYR A 136 5.44 -16.46 -7.72
CA TYR A 136 6.01 -15.12 -7.43
C TYR A 136 5.19 -14.00 -8.05
N SER A 137 5.19 -12.83 -7.42
CA SER A 137 4.66 -11.61 -8.03
C SER A 137 5.47 -10.39 -7.61
N LEU A 138 5.54 -9.38 -8.49
CA LEU A 138 6.11 -8.08 -8.12
C LEU A 138 5.08 -7.25 -7.35
N ALA A 139 5.34 -6.99 -6.09
CA ALA A 139 4.55 -6.11 -5.22
C ALA A 139 5.31 -4.80 -5.00
N VAL A 140 5.10 -3.85 -5.89
CA VAL A 140 5.87 -2.60 -5.95
C VAL A 140 4.99 -1.42 -5.59
N GLU A 141 5.30 -0.76 -4.47
CA GLU A 141 4.59 0.41 -4.01
C GLU A 141 4.93 1.68 -4.83
N ASN A 142 4.05 2.67 -4.76
CA ASN A 142 4.25 3.96 -5.42
C ASN A 142 5.28 4.84 -4.71
N ASN A 143 5.54 4.54 -3.43
CA ASN A 143 6.49 5.26 -2.58
C ASN A 143 7.29 4.28 -1.74
N SER A 144 8.43 4.74 -1.19
CA SER A 144 9.23 3.98 -0.23
C SER A 144 9.37 4.80 1.05
N GLY A 145 9.08 4.17 2.18
CA GLY A 145 9.14 4.78 3.50
C GLY A 145 8.65 3.83 4.59
N PRO A 146 8.82 4.20 5.87
CA PRO A 146 8.32 3.40 6.97
C PRO A 146 6.79 3.28 6.91
N ASP A 147 6.26 2.16 7.40
CA ASP A 147 4.84 1.87 7.56
C ASP A 147 3.99 1.94 6.27
N CYS A 148 4.61 2.18 5.10
CA CYS A 148 3.93 2.38 3.83
C CYS A 148 3.86 1.09 3.01
N TRP A 149 2.98 0.16 3.41
CA TRP A 149 2.62 -1.02 2.62
C TRP A 149 1.11 -1.04 2.36
N THR A 150 0.68 -1.65 1.27
CA THR A 150 -0.70 -1.56 0.80
C THR A 150 -1.26 -2.93 0.36
N GLU A 151 -2.41 -2.89 -0.27
CA GLU A 151 -3.05 -4.05 -0.89
C GLU A 151 -2.16 -4.79 -1.90
N LYS A 152 -1.13 -4.14 -2.45
CA LYS A 152 -0.21 -4.79 -3.41
C LYS A 152 0.55 -5.94 -2.78
N LEU A 153 0.96 -5.74 -1.54
CA LEU A 153 1.61 -6.77 -0.74
C LEU A 153 0.59 -7.75 -0.15
N ALA A 154 -0.48 -7.22 0.46
CA ALA A 154 -1.51 -8.04 1.11
C ALA A 154 -2.14 -9.05 0.15
N ASP A 155 -2.48 -8.63 -1.07
CA ASP A 155 -3.07 -9.49 -2.09
C ASP A 155 -2.16 -10.65 -2.49
N CYS A 156 -0.84 -10.43 -2.51
CA CYS A 156 0.13 -11.51 -2.74
C CYS A 156 0.05 -12.56 -1.61
N PHE A 157 0.06 -12.13 -0.35
CA PHE A 157 -0.05 -13.04 0.79
C PHE A 157 -1.38 -13.81 0.79
N LEU A 158 -2.48 -13.10 0.53
CA LEU A 158 -3.81 -13.72 0.45
C LEU A 158 -3.91 -14.78 -0.65
N ALA A 159 -3.23 -14.58 -1.77
CA ALA A 159 -3.14 -15.50 -2.88
C ALA A 159 -2.02 -16.56 -2.74
N TRP A 160 -1.33 -16.65 -1.59
CA TRP A 160 -0.20 -17.56 -1.35
C TRP A 160 0.95 -17.37 -2.33
N THR A 161 1.17 -16.16 -2.80
CA THR A 161 2.20 -15.80 -3.78
C THR A 161 3.35 -15.09 -3.07
N LEU A 162 4.59 -15.54 -3.29
CA LEU A 162 5.77 -14.92 -2.68
C LEU A 162 6.08 -13.59 -3.38
N PRO A 163 5.95 -12.43 -2.70
CA PRO A 163 6.20 -11.15 -3.32
C PRO A 163 7.70 -10.82 -3.41
N PHE A 164 8.14 -10.36 -4.59
CA PHE A 164 9.28 -9.48 -4.70
C PHE A 164 8.82 -8.07 -4.37
N TYR A 165 9.27 -7.53 -3.26
CA TYR A 165 8.68 -6.35 -2.64
C TYR A 165 9.59 -5.12 -2.67
N TYR A 166 9.00 -3.97 -3.04
CA TYR A 166 9.59 -2.64 -2.90
C TYR A 166 8.57 -1.68 -2.28
N GLY A 167 8.96 -0.93 -1.24
CA GLY A 167 8.10 0.07 -0.58
C GLY A 167 8.44 0.26 0.89
N CYS A 168 7.72 -0.40 1.79
CA CYS A 168 7.86 -0.25 3.23
C CYS A 168 9.26 -0.62 3.73
N THR A 169 9.97 0.34 4.35
CA THR A 169 11.36 0.14 4.77
C THR A 169 11.52 -0.65 6.06
N ASN A 170 10.48 -0.68 6.89
CA ASN A 170 10.42 -1.42 8.16
C ASN A 170 9.39 -2.57 8.12
N LEU A 171 9.27 -3.25 6.97
CA LEU A 171 8.26 -4.27 6.74
C LEU A 171 8.37 -5.47 7.71
N GLU A 172 9.57 -5.74 8.19
CA GLU A 172 9.86 -6.78 9.18
C GLU A 172 9.18 -6.56 10.54
N ASN A 173 8.72 -5.33 10.83
CA ASN A 173 7.90 -5.03 12.00
C ASN A 173 6.45 -5.53 11.86
N TYR A 174 6.05 -5.88 10.64
CA TYR A 174 4.70 -6.32 10.30
C TYR A 174 4.62 -7.80 9.96
N PHE A 175 5.59 -8.31 9.20
CA PHE A 175 5.55 -9.63 8.60
C PHE A 175 6.86 -10.39 8.78
N PRO A 176 6.82 -11.74 8.82
CA PRO A 176 8.02 -12.57 8.83
C PRO A 176 8.95 -12.22 7.67
N LYS A 177 10.23 -12.10 7.95
CA LYS A 177 11.26 -11.75 6.96
C LYS A 177 11.29 -12.70 5.76
N GLU A 178 10.94 -13.95 5.97
CA GLU A 178 10.90 -15.00 4.96
C GLU A 178 9.66 -14.92 4.07
N SER A 179 8.62 -14.16 4.45
CA SER A 179 7.38 -14.05 3.69
C SER A 179 7.49 -13.17 2.44
N PHE A 180 8.59 -12.46 2.25
CA PHE A 180 8.83 -11.60 1.09
C PHE A 180 10.31 -11.58 0.69
N VAL A 181 10.58 -11.08 -0.52
CA VAL A 181 11.94 -10.85 -1.01
C VAL A 181 12.09 -9.37 -1.33
N ARG A 182 12.89 -8.64 -0.56
CA ARG A 182 13.17 -7.23 -0.86
C ARG A 182 13.91 -7.06 -2.16
N ILE A 183 13.43 -6.14 -2.99
CA ILE A 183 14.12 -5.64 -4.18
C ILE A 183 14.17 -4.10 -4.12
N ASP A 184 15.05 -3.50 -4.90
CA ASP A 184 15.11 -2.06 -5.11
C ASP A 184 14.96 -1.73 -6.59
N ILE A 185 13.78 -1.28 -6.98
CA ILE A 185 13.46 -0.95 -8.37
C ILE A 185 14.22 0.27 -8.91
N THR A 186 15.02 0.96 -8.11
CA THR A 186 15.95 2.00 -8.56
C THR A 186 17.31 1.40 -8.94
N ARG A 187 17.59 0.19 -8.50
CA ARG A 187 18.81 -0.60 -8.79
C ARG A 187 18.45 -1.77 -9.71
N HIS A 188 18.13 -1.43 -10.96
CA HIS A 188 17.51 -2.36 -11.91
C HIS A 188 18.27 -3.68 -12.08
N GLY A 189 19.58 -3.62 -12.29
CA GLY A 189 20.44 -4.81 -12.53
C GLY A 189 20.47 -5.73 -11.30
N GLU A 190 20.70 -5.18 -10.11
CA GLU A 190 20.76 -5.96 -8.87
C GLU A 190 19.43 -6.64 -8.58
N SER A 191 18.33 -5.92 -8.79
CA SER A 191 16.99 -6.47 -8.59
C SER A 191 16.67 -7.59 -9.58
N LEU A 192 17.07 -7.43 -10.85
CA LEU A 192 16.90 -8.46 -11.87
C LEU A 192 17.65 -9.74 -11.51
N GLU A 193 18.93 -9.63 -11.15
CA GLU A 193 19.74 -10.80 -10.78
C GLU A 193 19.21 -11.50 -9.52
N LYS A 194 18.75 -10.72 -8.55
CA LYS A 194 18.11 -11.28 -7.36
C LYS A 194 16.82 -12.03 -7.69
N ILE A 195 15.97 -11.48 -8.57
CA ILE A 195 14.76 -12.14 -9.03
C ILE A 195 15.10 -13.46 -9.73
N ARG A 196 16.04 -13.46 -10.68
CA ARG A 196 16.48 -14.66 -11.39
C ARG A 196 17.00 -15.74 -10.44
N THR A 197 17.88 -15.38 -9.52
CA THR A 197 18.45 -16.30 -8.53
C THR A 197 17.37 -16.96 -7.66
N ILE A 198 16.41 -16.18 -7.17
CA ILE A 198 15.33 -16.68 -6.33
C ILE A 198 14.37 -17.58 -7.13
N MET A 199 14.06 -17.22 -8.37
CA MET A 199 13.16 -18.00 -9.23
C MET A 199 13.78 -19.32 -9.71
N ALA A 200 15.10 -19.39 -9.82
CA ALA A 200 15.82 -20.61 -10.21
C ALA A 200 15.81 -21.68 -9.09
N GLY A 201 15.48 -21.32 -7.86
CA GLY A 201 15.42 -22.24 -6.72
C GLY A 201 13.98 -22.55 -6.28
N GLU A 202 13.87 -23.28 -5.17
CA GLU A 202 12.59 -23.67 -4.53
C GLU A 202 12.20 -22.66 -3.45
N ALA A 203 12.33 -21.36 -3.71
CA ALA A 203 12.18 -20.35 -2.66
C ALA A 203 10.73 -20.19 -2.21
N TRP A 204 9.75 -20.42 -3.06
CA TRP A 204 8.34 -20.40 -2.70
C TRP A 204 7.99 -21.58 -1.78
N GLU A 205 8.39 -22.79 -2.16
CA GLU A 205 8.13 -24.03 -1.40
C GLU A 205 8.72 -23.96 0.01
N LYS A 206 9.95 -23.47 0.12
CA LYS A 206 10.67 -23.33 1.39
C LYS A 206 10.09 -22.25 2.31
N ARG A 207 9.28 -21.32 1.77
CA ARG A 207 8.73 -20.16 2.50
C ARG A 207 7.22 -20.22 2.73
N ILE A 208 6.58 -21.35 2.42
CA ILE A 208 5.13 -21.49 2.54
C ILE A 208 4.61 -21.28 3.97
N SER A 209 5.40 -21.64 4.99
CA SER A 209 5.05 -21.39 6.40
C SER A 209 5.04 -19.90 6.73
N ALA A 210 6.05 -19.16 6.27
CA ALA A 210 6.11 -17.71 6.45
C ALA A 210 5.00 -16.97 5.67
N LEU A 211 4.66 -17.46 4.48
CA LEU A 211 3.52 -16.94 3.72
C LEU A 211 2.20 -17.17 4.45
N ARG A 212 2.02 -18.33 5.08
CA ARG A 212 0.83 -18.62 5.91
C ARG A 212 0.71 -17.62 7.05
N GLU A 213 1.78 -17.43 7.81
CA GLU A 213 1.80 -16.48 8.91
C GLU A 213 1.50 -15.05 8.45
N ALA A 214 2.15 -14.58 7.35
CA ALA A 214 1.89 -13.26 6.79
C ALA A 214 0.42 -13.11 6.34
N ARG A 215 -0.15 -14.14 5.74
CA ARG A 215 -1.56 -14.18 5.34
C ARG A 215 -2.49 -14.07 6.54
N ASP A 216 -2.22 -14.83 7.61
CA ASP A 216 -3.03 -14.78 8.83
C ASP A 216 -2.93 -13.41 9.52
N LEU A 217 -1.77 -12.77 9.49
CA LEU A 217 -1.58 -11.40 9.97
C LEU A 217 -2.39 -10.39 9.14
N VAL A 218 -2.48 -10.55 7.82
CA VAL A 218 -3.34 -9.69 6.98
C VAL A 218 -4.80 -9.90 7.38
N LEU A 219 -5.29 -11.13 7.45
CA LEU A 219 -6.69 -11.44 7.71
C LEU A 219 -7.14 -11.00 9.10
N HIS A 220 -6.34 -11.29 10.14
CA HIS A 220 -6.79 -11.19 11.52
C HIS A 220 -6.20 -10.01 12.29
N ARG A 221 -5.21 -9.29 11.73
CA ARG A 221 -4.53 -8.21 12.44
C ARG A 221 -4.49 -6.89 11.67
N TYR A 222 -4.13 -6.90 10.39
CA TYR A 222 -3.76 -5.68 9.67
C TYR A 222 -4.80 -5.18 8.67
N GLN A 223 -5.77 -5.98 8.25
CA GLN A 223 -6.89 -5.44 7.49
C GLN A 223 -7.67 -4.44 8.36
N ILE A 224 -8.42 -3.55 7.71
CA ILE A 224 -9.00 -2.35 8.33
C ILE A 224 -9.82 -2.64 9.60
N PHE A 225 -10.67 -3.68 9.61
CA PHE A 225 -11.56 -3.94 10.75
C PHE A 225 -10.82 -4.41 12.00
N PRO A 226 -10.01 -5.50 12.02
CA PRO A 226 -9.26 -5.91 13.19
C PRO A 226 -8.21 -4.87 13.60
N HIS A 227 -7.65 -4.11 12.64
CA HIS A 227 -6.72 -3.02 12.96
C HIS A 227 -7.42 -1.94 13.79
N LEU A 228 -8.56 -1.43 13.34
CA LEU A 228 -9.34 -0.42 14.06
C LEU A 228 -9.91 -0.97 15.37
N SER A 229 -10.46 -2.17 15.39
CA SER A 229 -11.00 -2.79 16.59
C SER A 229 -9.96 -2.81 17.73
N ARG A 230 -8.71 -3.19 17.43
CA ARG A 230 -7.63 -3.17 18.43
C ARG A 230 -7.29 -1.76 18.92
N LEU A 231 -7.28 -0.78 18.02
CA LEU A 231 -7.00 0.61 18.39
C LEU A 231 -8.12 1.20 19.22
N ILE A 232 -9.37 0.85 18.93
CA ILE A 232 -10.54 1.27 19.72
C ILE A 232 -10.52 0.61 21.10
N ALA A 233 -10.29 -0.71 21.16
CA ALA A 233 -10.21 -1.44 22.43
C ALA A 233 -9.07 -0.99 23.36
N ALA A 234 -8.05 -0.36 22.81
CA ALA A 234 -6.95 0.21 23.60
C ALA A 234 -7.26 1.62 24.16
N GLN A 235 -8.44 2.19 23.87
CA GLN A 235 -8.85 3.48 24.45
C GLN A 235 -9.34 3.27 25.88
N PRO A 236 -9.14 4.28 26.77
CA PRO A 236 -9.75 4.26 28.10
C PRO A 236 -11.27 4.19 28.00
N GLU A 237 -11.91 3.43 28.88
CA GLU A 237 -13.37 3.43 29.05
C GLU A 237 -13.81 4.67 29.84
N GLU A 238 -13.66 5.84 29.25
CA GLU A 238 -14.19 7.07 29.85
C GLU A 238 -15.59 7.37 29.30
N SER A 239 -16.47 7.80 30.21
CA SER A 239 -17.80 8.30 29.84
C SER A 239 -17.68 9.63 29.10
N MET A 240 -17.47 9.58 27.79
CA MET A 240 -17.28 10.76 26.94
C MET A 240 -18.61 11.33 26.51
N LYS A 241 -18.78 12.66 26.65
CA LYS A 241 -20.01 13.35 26.23
C LYS A 241 -20.09 13.44 24.72
N LYS A 242 -21.20 12.99 24.16
CA LYS A 242 -21.50 13.19 22.73
C LYS A 242 -21.72 14.66 22.42
N ALA A 243 -21.19 15.11 21.30
CA ALA A 243 -21.41 16.44 20.75
C ALA A 243 -21.89 16.34 19.30
N ASP A 244 -22.59 17.34 18.83
CA ASP A 244 -22.89 17.49 17.39
C ASP A 244 -21.68 18.07 16.71
N LEU A 245 -21.08 17.28 15.84
CA LEU A 245 -19.80 17.57 15.20
C LEU A 245 -19.99 17.74 13.70
N THR A 246 -19.34 18.74 13.17
CA THR A 246 -19.25 18.98 11.74
C THR A 246 -17.80 18.82 11.28
N ILE A 247 -17.56 17.86 10.41
CA ILE A 247 -16.26 17.64 9.77
C ILE A 247 -16.31 18.34 8.40
N PRO A 248 -15.57 19.45 8.22
CA PRO A 248 -15.63 20.22 6.98
C PRO A 248 -14.91 19.51 5.83
N PRO A 249 -15.25 19.85 4.59
CA PRO A 249 -14.48 19.39 3.44
C PRO A 249 -13.06 19.98 3.50
N TYR A 250 -12.07 19.19 3.06
CA TYR A 250 -10.69 19.66 2.99
C TYR A 250 -10.56 20.89 2.08
N ARG A 251 -10.00 21.94 2.62
CA ARG A 251 -9.63 23.16 1.88
C ARG A 251 -8.10 23.31 1.89
N ARG A 252 -7.51 23.53 0.73
CA ARG A 252 -6.07 23.76 0.64
C ARG A 252 -5.68 25.04 1.34
N SER A 253 -4.62 24.99 2.14
CA SER A 253 -3.94 26.19 2.59
C SER A 253 -3.26 26.92 1.41
N ALA A 254 -2.87 28.19 1.63
CA ALA A 254 -2.07 28.95 0.66
C ALA A 254 -0.78 28.19 0.29
N ARG A 255 -0.12 27.57 1.30
CA ARG A 255 1.06 26.71 1.10
C ARG A 255 0.79 25.54 0.17
N ALA A 256 -0.28 24.78 0.42
CA ALA A 256 -0.66 23.63 -0.43
C ALA A 256 -1.08 24.07 -1.84
N PHE A 257 -1.66 25.25 -1.99
CA PHE A 257 -1.96 25.82 -3.29
C PHE A 257 -0.68 26.07 -4.12
N TRP A 258 0.33 26.71 -3.53
CA TRP A 258 1.61 26.93 -4.19
C TRP A 258 2.39 25.63 -4.46
N ASN A 259 2.37 24.68 -3.53
CA ASN A 259 2.93 23.34 -3.74
C ASN A 259 2.28 22.68 -4.97
N ARG A 260 0.95 22.75 -5.09
CA ARG A 260 0.20 22.17 -6.21
C ARG A 260 0.56 22.83 -7.55
N THR A 261 0.72 24.13 -7.56
CA THR A 261 1.13 24.87 -8.75
C THR A 261 2.52 24.43 -9.20
N GLY A 262 3.48 24.38 -8.28
CA GLY A 262 4.83 23.90 -8.56
C GLY A 262 4.85 22.43 -9.06
N TYR A 263 4.03 21.55 -8.46
CA TYR A 263 3.90 20.17 -8.88
C TYR A 263 3.37 20.07 -10.32
N LYS A 264 2.32 20.81 -10.66
CA LYS A 264 1.76 20.85 -12.01
C LYS A 264 2.78 21.33 -13.06
N LEU A 265 3.56 22.35 -12.74
CA LEU A 265 4.62 22.84 -13.61
C LEU A 265 5.69 21.76 -13.83
N LYS A 266 6.20 21.14 -12.77
CA LYS A 266 7.15 20.03 -12.89
C LYS A 266 6.61 18.89 -13.75
N LYS A 267 5.35 18.51 -13.55
CA LYS A 267 4.68 17.47 -14.37
C LYS A 267 4.62 17.88 -15.84
N LYS A 268 4.22 19.12 -16.12
CA LYS A 268 4.11 19.65 -17.50
C LYS A 268 5.45 19.64 -18.25
N PHE A 269 6.54 19.92 -17.55
CA PHE A 269 7.89 19.96 -18.13
C PHE A 269 8.67 18.64 -18.00
N GLY A 270 8.01 17.53 -17.64
CA GLY A 270 8.69 16.24 -17.50
C GLY A 270 9.70 16.15 -16.34
N MET A 271 9.68 17.12 -15.41
CA MET A 271 10.61 17.20 -14.29
C MET A 271 10.12 16.42 -13.04
N LEU A 272 9.19 15.50 -13.19
CA LEU A 272 8.80 14.55 -12.12
C LEU A 272 9.74 13.34 -12.10
N GLU A 273 11.01 13.54 -12.42
CA GLU A 273 11.99 12.46 -12.35
C GLU A 273 12.10 11.89 -10.93
N PRO A 274 12.33 10.58 -10.81
CA PRO A 274 12.60 9.98 -9.52
C PRO A 274 13.87 10.63 -8.95
N ARG A 275 13.80 11.21 -7.76
CA ARG A 275 15.01 11.55 -7.02
C ARG A 275 15.83 10.27 -6.88
N ARG A 276 17.06 10.30 -7.42
CA ARG A 276 18.08 9.27 -7.26
C ARG A 276 18.38 9.03 -5.79
#